data_73cd20d4ccdbcc95a1cf0a1af158d13b
#
_entry.id   73cd20d4ccdbcc95a1cf0a1af158d13b
#
_cell.length_a   1.000
_cell.length_b   1.000
_cell.length_c   1.000
_cell.angle_alpha   90.00
_cell.angle_beta   90.00
_cell.angle_gamma   90.00
#
_symmetry.space_group_name_H-M   'P 1'
#
loop_
_entity.id
_entity.type
_entity.pdbx_description
1 polymer ?
#
loop_
_entity_poly.entity_id
_entity_poly.type
_entity_poly.pdbx_seq_one_letter_code
_entity_poly.pdbx_strand_id
1 'polypeptide(L)'
;MSEATKTAQHGLSEHSHGFGVPIQTRSERLKSVKLSDFAEISTREEQWRYITADRLGGLDQSDLDEFSGDIEAKLADGVETSWIDSEHKLFGAAGIPEDRVAAAGWEAAKAAYLVSIPSSVIGTAQNTITITSVSQDPAALHIIVEAKRGSDSVVVIDHRGDAVLSENIEFVIEDEAKLTVVSIQDWNPGSIHNGAQYAKLSRNSVFKHVMVTLGGAVVRMSPSAYFSAPGADAALYGLYFADAGQYQEHRIFVDHSTANCKSRVTYKGALQGDKAHTVWVGDVLIRAAAEGTDTYELNRNLLLTDGARADSVPNLEIETGQIQGAGHASASGRFDDEQLFYLQARGITELEARRLVVRGFLMDVVQQIGVAEVEERLEASIEAELERSAI
;
A
#
# COMPACT_ATOMS: atom_id res chain seq x y z
N MET A 1 -59.63 26.06 18.62
CA MET A 1 -58.68 26.09 17.52
C MET A 1 -57.26 26.07 18.12
N SER A 2 -56.66 24.91 18.09
CA SER A 2 -55.30 24.71 18.67
C SER A 2 -54.33 24.60 17.49
N GLU A 3 -53.41 25.53 17.39
CA GLU A 3 -52.31 25.50 16.44
C GLU A 3 -51.30 24.44 16.88
N ALA A 4 -51.13 23.43 16.02
CA ALA A 4 -50.09 22.42 16.20
C ALA A 4 -48.71 23.00 15.82
N THR A 5 -47.85 23.14 16.77
CA THR A 5 -46.42 23.50 16.57
C THR A 5 -45.72 22.42 15.77
N LYS A 6 -45.32 22.74 14.54
CA LYS A 6 -44.45 21.89 13.74
C LYS A 6 -43.04 21.91 14.33
N THR A 7 -42.63 20.81 14.92
CA THR A 7 -41.23 20.58 15.30
C THR A 7 -40.40 20.45 14.01
N ALA A 8 -39.44 21.33 13.84
CA ALA A 8 -38.47 21.25 12.74
C ALA A 8 -37.59 20.01 12.94
N GLN A 9 -37.65 19.07 12.01
CA GLN A 9 -36.66 17.99 11.91
C GLN A 9 -35.34 18.57 11.43
N HIS A 10 -34.36 18.63 12.32
CA HIS A 10 -32.99 18.92 11.96
C HIS A 10 -32.42 17.72 11.18
N GLY A 11 -32.01 17.93 9.92
CA GLY A 11 -31.15 17.01 9.20
C GLY A 11 -31.54 16.62 7.77
N LEU A 12 -32.66 17.12 7.22
CA LEU A 12 -32.96 16.88 5.81
C LEU A 12 -33.33 18.23 5.16
N SER A 13 -32.41 18.86 4.44
CA SER A 13 -32.74 19.96 3.56
C SER A 13 -33.41 19.42 2.30
N GLU A 14 -34.58 19.97 1.91
CA GLU A 14 -35.34 19.61 0.70
C GLU A 14 -34.61 19.90 -0.62
N HIS A 15 -33.30 20.10 -0.62
CA HIS A 15 -32.50 20.47 -1.79
C HIS A 15 -31.66 19.36 -2.38
N SER A 16 -31.80 18.11 -1.92
CA SER A 16 -31.05 16.94 -2.46
C SER A 16 -31.84 16.11 -3.47
N HIS A 17 -32.61 16.76 -4.38
CA HIS A 17 -33.24 16.07 -5.49
C HIS A 17 -32.43 16.17 -6.78
N GLY A 18 -31.13 15.90 -6.71
CA GLY A 18 -30.32 15.52 -7.87
C GLY A 18 -30.47 14.03 -8.13
N PHE A 19 -30.49 13.62 -9.38
CA PHE A 19 -30.40 12.21 -9.78
C PHE A 19 -29.09 11.59 -9.23
N GLY A 20 -29.22 10.74 -8.23
CA GLY A 20 -28.13 10.11 -7.49
C GLY A 20 -28.07 10.66 -6.06
N VAL A 21 -28.28 9.80 -5.07
CA VAL A 21 -27.90 10.11 -3.67
C VAL A 21 -26.40 10.38 -3.74
N PRO A 22 -25.90 11.54 -3.28
CA PRO A 22 -24.46 11.74 -3.20
C PRO A 22 -23.89 10.57 -2.45
N ILE A 23 -22.84 9.93 -2.97
CA ILE A 23 -22.10 8.93 -2.25
C ILE A 23 -21.63 9.63 -0.98
N GLN A 24 -22.21 9.27 0.17
CA GLN A 24 -21.98 9.95 1.44
C GLN A 24 -20.70 9.47 2.12
N THR A 25 -20.10 8.38 1.59
CA THR A 25 -18.90 7.79 2.14
C THR A 25 -17.73 8.01 1.19
N ARG A 26 -16.61 8.49 1.71
CA ARG A 26 -15.37 8.66 0.95
C ARG A 26 -14.73 7.33 0.61
N SER A 27 -15.08 6.28 1.34
CA SER A 27 -14.51 4.95 1.21
C SER A 27 -15.21 4.08 0.17
N GLU A 28 -16.41 4.46 -0.32
CA GLU A 28 -16.98 3.82 -1.50
C GLU A 28 -16.25 4.26 -2.76
N ARG A 29 -15.55 3.31 -3.39
CA ARG A 29 -14.71 3.54 -4.56
C ARG A 29 -15.34 2.93 -5.80
N LEU A 30 -15.22 3.62 -6.93
CA LEU A 30 -15.49 3.03 -8.24
C LEU A 30 -14.53 1.86 -8.45
N LYS A 31 -15.07 0.71 -8.85
CA LYS A 31 -14.31 -0.48 -9.19
C LYS A 31 -14.66 -0.91 -10.60
N SER A 32 -13.68 -0.95 -11.47
CA SER A 32 -13.86 -1.43 -12.84
C SER A 32 -12.56 -1.95 -13.43
N VAL A 33 -12.67 -2.96 -14.29
CA VAL A 33 -11.56 -3.46 -15.09
C VAL A 33 -11.40 -2.69 -16.41
N LYS A 34 -12.24 -1.70 -16.66
CA LYS A 34 -12.25 -0.92 -17.90
C LYS A 34 -11.72 0.48 -17.66
N LEU A 35 -10.69 0.86 -18.38
CA LEU A 35 -10.12 2.19 -18.34
C LEU A 35 -11.17 3.28 -18.65
N SER A 36 -12.08 3.01 -19.58
CA SER A 36 -13.13 3.95 -20.01
C SER A 36 -14.13 4.33 -18.92
N ASP A 37 -14.23 3.55 -17.85
CA ASP A 37 -15.14 3.83 -16.74
C ASP A 37 -14.56 4.87 -15.78
N PHE A 38 -13.25 5.15 -15.86
CA PHE A 38 -12.57 6.14 -15.05
C PHE A 38 -12.38 7.46 -15.83
N ALA A 39 -12.66 8.57 -15.17
CA ALA A 39 -12.38 9.90 -15.72
C ALA A 39 -10.88 10.12 -15.96
N GLU A 40 -10.55 11.09 -16.80
CA GLU A 40 -9.17 11.56 -16.96
C GLU A 40 -8.65 12.16 -15.63
N ILE A 41 -7.36 11.97 -15.38
CA ILE A 41 -6.74 12.39 -14.12
C ILE A 41 -6.80 13.91 -13.94
N SER A 42 -7.33 14.32 -12.82
CA SER A 42 -7.46 15.73 -12.45
C SER A 42 -7.15 15.93 -10.96
N THR A 43 -6.30 16.90 -10.66
CA THR A 43 -6.00 17.29 -9.26
C THR A 43 -7.19 17.85 -8.49
N ARG A 44 -8.36 18.01 -9.14
CA ARG A 44 -9.64 18.34 -8.48
C ARG A 44 -10.27 17.12 -7.82
N GLU A 45 -9.92 15.93 -8.26
CA GLU A 45 -10.34 14.68 -7.63
C GLU A 45 -9.44 14.36 -6.44
N GLU A 46 -10.04 13.91 -5.34
CA GLU A 46 -9.32 13.60 -4.11
C GLU A 46 -8.23 12.52 -4.33
N GLN A 47 -8.52 11.57 -5.19
CA GLN A 47 -7.63 10.48 -5.54
C GLN A 47 -6.34 10.93 -6.23
N TRP A 48 -6.39 12.03 -6.99
CA TRP A 48 -5.27 12.56 -7.78
C TRP A 48 -4.81 13.95 -7.30
N ARG A 49 -5.24 14.35 -6.11
CA ARG A 49 -5.02 15.71 -5.59
C ARG A 49 -3.57 16.15 -5.54
N TYR A 50 -2.66 15.21 -5.35
CA TYR A 50 -1.26 15.50 -5.08
C TYR A 50 -0.33 15.22 -6.26
N ILE A 51 -0.83 14.62 -7.33
CA ILE A 51 -0.06 14.27 -8.52
C ILE A 51 -0.82 14.60 -9.81
N THR A 52 -0.10 15.08 -10.83
CA THR A 52 -0.66 15.38 -12.15
C THR A 52 -0.36 14.25 -13.13
N ALA A 53 -1.18 14.09 -14.19
CA ALA A 53 -1.05 13.02 -15.18
C ALA A 53 0.32 13.00 -15.88
N ASP A 54 0.91 14.18 -16.15
CA ASP A 54 2.22 14.31 -16.79
C ASP A 54 3.37 13.66 -15.99
N ARG A 55 3.20 13.47 -14.69
CA ARG A 55 4.17 12.79 -13.84
C ARG A 55 4.04 11.27 -13.84
N LEU A 56 3.01 10.72 -14.44
CA LEU A 56 2.74 9.27 -14.45
C LEU A 56 3.37 8.56 -15.66
N GLY A 57 4.13 9.27 -16.50
CA GLY A 57 4.85 8.65 -17.61
C GLY A 57 3.98 7.95 -18.65
N GLY A 58 2.70 8.33 -18.79
CA GLY A 58 1.75 7.71 -19.71
C GLY A 58 1.02 6.48 -19.17
N LEU A 59 1.23 6.09 -17.91
CA LEU A 59 0.60 4.91 -17.30
C LEU A 59 -0.93 5.01 -17.17
N ASP A 60 -1.52 6.18 -17.37
CA ASP A 60 -2.96 6.43 -17.38
C ASP A 60 -3.62 6.29 -18.76
N GLN A 61 -2.84 5.88 -19.79
CA GLN A 61 -3.29 5.75 -21.18
C GLN A 61 -3.65 4.29 -21.53
N SER A 62 -4.24 4.08 -22.71
CA SER A 62 -4.72 2.78 -23.16
C SER A 62 -3.70 1.94 -23.92
N ASP A 63 -2.53 2.48 -24.18
CA ASP A 63 -1.49 1.91 -25.04
C ASP A 63 -0.25 1.44 -24.28
N LEU A 64 -0.46 0.90 -23.08
CA LEU A 64 0.62 0.29 -22.32
C LEU A 64 1.10 -1.00 -23.00
N ASP A 65 2.41 -1.19 -23.01
CA ASP A 65 3.02 -2.42 -23.47
C ASP A 65 2.78 -3.59 -22.49
N GLU A 66 2.78 -4.82 -23.02
CA GLU A 66 2.87 -6.00 -22.16
C GLU A 66 4.24 -6.02 -21.46
N PHE A 67 4.27 -6.57 -20.26
CA PHE A 67 5.51 -6.74 -19.52
C PHE A 67 6.54 -7.56 -20.32
N SER A 68 7.72 -7.00 -20.52
CA SER A 68 8.85 -7.62 -21.23
C SER A 68 10.12 -7.74 -20.38
N GLY A 69 10.02 -7.44 -19.07
CA GLY A 69 11.12 -7.54 -18.12
C GLY A 69 11.39 -8.98 -17.67
N ASP A 70 12.34 -9.12 -16.75
CA ASP A 70 12.71 -10.39 -16.17
C ASP A 70 12.03 -10.61 -14.83
N ILE A 71 11.50 -11.82 -14.62
CA ILE A 71 11.00 -12.29 -13.33
C ILE A 71 11.84 -13.49 -12.90
N GLU A 72 12.67 -13.29 -11.88
CA GLU A 72 13.41 -14.37 -11.23
C GLU A 72 12.65 -14.82 -9.98
N ALA A 73 12.37 -16.13 -9.87
CA ALA A 73 11.69 -16.72 -8.72
C ALA A 73 12.62 -17.70 -7.98
N LYS A 74 12.84 -17.44 -6.68
CA LYS A 74 13.46 -18.36 -5.74
C LYS A 74 12.40 -18.86 -4.78
N LEU A 75 12.01 -20.11 -4.92
CA LEU A 75 10.82 -20.66 -4.29
C LEU A 75 11.19 -21.74 -3.27
N ALA A 76 10.42 -21.82 -2.20
CA ALA A 76 10.45 -22.94 -1.27
C ALA A 76 9.89 -24.21 -1.92
N ASP A 77 10.25 -25.37 -1.38
CA ASP A 77 9.79 -26.66 -1.86
C ASP A 77 8.25 -26.74 -1.89
N GLY A 78 7.72 -27.13 -3.03
CA GLY A 78 6.29 -27.27 -3.26
C GLY A 78 5.55 -26.00 -3.70
N VAL A 79 6.19 -24.85 -3.69
CA VAL A 79 5.62 -23.61 -4.27
C VAL A 79 5.88 -23.64 -5.78
N GLU A 80 4.87 -23.32 -6.56
CA GLU A 80 4.91 -23.36 -8.03
C GLU A 80 4.56 -22.02 -8.63
N THR A 81 5.12 -21.72 -9.80
CA THR A 81 4.76 -20.55 -10.61
C THR A 81 4.31 -20.95 -11.99
N SER A 82 3.42 -20.16 -12.56
CA SER A 82 2.94 -20.30 -13.93
C SER A 82 2.37 -18.99 -14.45
N TRP A 83 2.32 -18.83 -15.78
CA TRP A 83 1.51 -17.78 -16.37
C TRP A 83 0.09 -18.31 -16.61
N ILE A 84 -0.90 -17.53 -16.21
CA ILE A 84 -2.33 -17.81 -16.40
C ILE A 84 -2.97 -16.67 -17.18
N ASP A 85 -3.98 -17.00 -17.98
CA ASP A 85 -4.75 -16.02 -18.74
C ASP A 85 -5.84 -15.32 -17.90
N SER A 86 -6.43 -14.30 -18.47
CA SER A 86 -7.48 -13.50 -17.80
C SER A 86 -8.81 -14.23 -17.58
N GLU A 87 -9.00 -15.42 -18.16
CA GLU A 87 -10.18 -16.28 -17.95
C GLU A 87 -10.02 -17.20 -16.73
N HIS A 88 -8.81 -17.28 -16.18
CA HIS A 88 -8.54 -18.11 -15.02
C HIS A 88 -9.29 -17.60 -13.79
N LYS A 89 -9.87 -18.50 -12.99
CA LYS A 89 -10.72 -18.20 -11.81
C LYS A 89 -10.07 -17.32 -10.73
N LEU A 90 -8.75 -17.24 -10.68
CA LEU A 90 -8.01 -16.41 -9.71
C LEU A 90 -7.82 -14.97 -10.20
N PHE A 91 -8.00 -14.71 -11.50
CA PHE A 91 -7.86 -13.37 -12.05
C PHE A 91 -9.05 -12.50 -11.59
N GLY A 92 -8.79 -11.46 -10.81
CA GLY A 92 -9.81 -10.62 -10.16
C GLY A 92 -10.41 -11.22 -8.89
N ALA A 93 -9.85 -12.31 -8.36
CA ALA A 93 -10.41 -12.98 -7.19
C ALA A 93 -10.17 -12.22 -5.88
N ALA A 94 -9.11 -11.44 -5.78
CA ALA A 94 -8.81 -10.65 -4.57
C ALA A 94 -9.32 -9.21 -4.64
N GLY A 95 -9.49 -8.66 -5.84
CA GLY A 95 -9.98 -7.31 -6.06
C GLY A 95 -9.83 -6.91 -7.52
N ILE A 96 -10.38 -5.78 -7.90
CA ILE A 96 -10.27 -5.21 -9.24
C ILE A 96 -9.92 -3.72 -9.13
N PRO A 97 -9.43 -3.09 -10.20
CA PRO A 97 -8.97 -1.71 -10.18
C PRO A 97 -9.95 -0.70 -9.58
N GLU A 98 -9.41 0.20 -8.78
CA GLU A 98 -10.14 1.29 -8.12
C GLU A 98 -9.68 2.66 -8.63
N ASP A 99 -8.70 2.70 -9.53
CA ASP A 99 -8.24 3.92 -10.17
C ASP A 99 -7.89 3.70 -11.64
N ARG A 100 -7.74 4.84 -12.35
CA ARG A 100 -7.51 4.86 -13.79
C ARG A 100 -6.21 4.16 -14.21
N VAL A 101 -5.11 4.34 -13.46
CA VAL A 101 -3.81 3.76 -13.81
C VAL A 101 -3.82 2.25 -13.60
N ALA A 102 -4.40 1.79 -12.49
CA ALA A 102 -4.57 0.37 -12.24
C ALA A 102 -5.45 -0.30 -13.31
N ALA A 103 -6.54 0.39 -13.77
CA ALA A 103 -7.39 -0.10 -14.84
C ALA A 103 -6.68 -0.16 -16.19
N ALA A 104 -5.86 0.83 -16.53
CA ALA A 104 -5.04 0.81 -17.75
C ALA A 104 -4.08 -0.40 -17.75
N GLY A 105 -3.36 -0.61 -16.62
CA GLY A 105 -2.50 -1.78 -16.46
C GLY A 105 -3.26 -3.11 -16.51
N TRP A 106 -4.49 -3.15 -15.98
CA TRP A 106 -5.33 -4.35 -16.01
C TRP A 106 -5.78 -4.71 -17.43
N GLU A 107 -6.22 -3.74 -18.23
CA GLU A 107 -6.61 -3.98 -19.63
C GLU A 107 -5.42 -4.41 -20.50
N ALA A 108 -4.23 -3.89 -20.23
CA ALA A 108 -3.02 -4.20 -20.98
C ALA A 108 -2.45 -5.59 -20.62
N ALA A 109 -2.55 -6.01 -19.35
CA ALA A 109 -2.03 -7.29 -18.89
C ALA A 109 -2.97 -8.44 -19.26
N LYS A 110 -2.67 -9.17 -20.34
CA LYS A 110 -3.47 -10.30 -20.82
C LYS A 110 -3.24 -11.58 -20.03
N ALA A 111 -2.16 -11.66 -19.27
CA ALA A 111 -1.78 -12.78 -18.43
C ALA A 111 -1.27 -12.30 -17.08
N ALA A 112 -1.38 -13.15 -16.05
CA ALA A 112 -0.83 -12.92 -14.75
C ALA A 112 0.22 -13.97 -14.37
N TYR A 113 1.26 -13.53 -13.67
CA TYR A 113 2.24 -14.42 -13.07
C TYR A 113 1.71 -14.96 -11.75
N LEU A 114 1.28 -16.22 -11.73
CA LEU A 114 0.74 -16.91 -10.57
C LEU A 114 1.85 -17.54 -9.74
N VAL A 115 1.81 -17.28 -8.43
CA VAL A 115 2.58 -17.97 -7.38
C VAL A 115 1.59 -18.75 -6.53
N SER A 116 1.61 -20.08 -6.61
CA SER A 116 0.69 -20.96 -5.87
C SER A 116 1.40 -21.62 -4.69
N ILE A 117 0.93 -21.30 -3.47
CA ILE A 117 1.48 -21.80 -2.22
C ILE A 117 0.54 -22.88 -1.68
N PRO A 118 0.92 -24.19 -1.76
CA PRO A 118 0.05 -25.26 -1.33
C PRO A 118 -0.06 -25.37 0.20
N SER A 119 -1.09 -26.04 0.66
CA SER A 119 -1.36 -26.30 2.09
C SER A 119 -0.26 -27.08 2.82
N SER A 120 0.65 -27.71 2.09
CA SER A 120 1.81 -28.43 2.64
C SER A 120 2.95 -27.52 3.07
N VAL A 121 2.94 -26.26 2.61
CA VAL A 121 3.94 -25.25 3.00
C VAL A 121 3.54 -24.67 4.35
N ILE A 122 4.32 -24.99 5.38
CA ILE A 122 4.12 -24.54 6.77
C ILE A 122 5.40 -23.94 7.32
N GLY A 123 5.24 -22.86 8.11
CA GLY A 123 6.34 -22.11 8.68
C GLY A 123 6.79 -20.97 7.77
N THR A 124 7.85 -20.30 8.15
CA THR A 124 8.36 -19.10 7.48
C THR A 124 9.13 -19.40 6.18
N ALA A 125 8.66 -20.36 5.37
CA ALA A 125 9.28 -20.65 4.09
C ALA A 125 9.25 -19.40 3.19
N GLN A 126 10.43 -18.93 2.78
CA GLN A 126 10.58 -17.71 2.01
C GLN A 126 10.55 -17.99 0.51
N ASN A 127 9.76 -17.21 -0.19
CA ASN A 127 9.69 -17.16 -1.64
C ASN A 127 10.07 -15.76 -2.10
N THR A 128 10.99 -15.62 -3.01
CA THR A 128 11.41 -14.31 -3.54
C THR A 128 11.12 -14.23 -5.03
N ILE A 129 10.41 -13.20 -5.41
CA ILE A 129 10.12 -12.83 -6.79
C ILE A 129 10.87 -11.52 -7.05
N THR A 130 11.86 -11.55 -7.90
CA THR A 130 12.64 -10.36 -8.27
C THR A 130 12.23 -9.91 -9.66
N ILE A 131 11.85 -8.64 -9.80
CA ILE A 131 11.40 -8.02 -11.02
C ILE A 131 12.46 -7.01 -11.46
N THR A 132 13.02 -7.23 -12.64
CA THR A 132 14.09 -6.39 -13.21
C THR A 132 13.91 -6.16 -14.70
N SER A 133 14.74 -5.31 -15.26
CA SER A 133 14.80 -5.08 -16.71
C SER A 133 13.47 -4.64 -17.33
N VAL A 134 12.65 -3.92 -16.57
CA VAL A 134 11.38 -3.38 -17.08
C VAL A 134 11.66 -2.30 -18.11
N SER A 135 10.81 -2.20 -19.13
CA SER A 135 10.89 -1.17 -20.15
C SER A 135 10.83 0.24 -19.54
N GLN A 136 11.48 1.21 -20.21
CA GLN A 136 11.25 2.64 -19.95
C GLN A 136 10.03 3.18 -20.70
N ASP A 137 9.45 2.39 -21.60
CA ASP A 137 8.12 2.64 -22.15
C ASP A 137 7.05 2.13 -21.17
N PRO A 138 5.87 2.77 -21.12
CA PRO A 138 4.81 2.39 -20.20
C PRO A 138 4.39 0.94 -20.37
N ALA A 139 4.56 0.13 -19.33
CA ALA A 139 4.29 -1.31 -19.38
C ALA A 139 3.35 -1.74 -18.24
N ALA A 140 2.69 -2.90 -18.42
CA ALA A 140 1.75 -3.46 -17.46
C ALA A 140 2.18 -4.85 -16.99
N LEU A 141 2.12 -5.11 -15.67
CA LEU A 141 2.37 -6.41 -15.05
C LEU A 141 1.20 -6.80 -14.14
N HIS A 142 0.83 -8.07 -14.18
CA HIS A 142 -0.14 -8.63 -13.24
C HIS A 142 0.46 -9.85 -12.53
N ILE A 143 0.39 -9.86 -11.21
CA ILE A 143 0.87 -10.95 -10.35
C ILE A 143 -0.27 -11.43 -9.46
N ILE A 144 -0.36 -12.75 -9.27
CA ILE A 144 -1.32 -13.35 -8.34
C ILE A 144 -0.57 -14.28 -7.38
N VAL A 145 -0.77 -14.11 -6.10
CA VAL A 145 -0.27 -15.00 -5.05
C VAL A 145 -1.45 -15.70 -4.38
N GLU A 146 -1.54 -17.01 -4.55
CA GLU A 146 -2.55 -17.84 -3.92
C GLU A 146 -1.93 -18.56 -2.72
N ALA A 147 -2.37 -18.23 -1.50
CA ALA A 147 -2.04 -18.94 -0.27
C ALA A 147 -3.17 -19.90 0.06
N LYS A 148 -2.98 -21.20 -0.21
CA LYS A 148 -4.02 -22.23 -0.01
C LYS A 148 -4.27 -22.49 1.47
N ARG A 149 -5.44 -23.00 1.76
CA ARG A 149 -5.94 -23.24 3.12
C ARG A 149 -4.88 -23.82 4.05
N GLY A 150 -4.64 -23.14 5.18
CA GLY A 150 -3.74 -23.57 6.24
C GLY A 150 -2.24 -23.45 5.90
N SER A 151 -1.88 -22.92 4.72
CA SER A 151 -0.47 -22.62 4.41
C SER A 151 0.08 -21.51 5.32
N ASP A 152 1.40 -21.50 5.52
CA ASP A 152 2.12 -20.43 6.23
C ASP A 152 3.40 -20.12 5.44
N SER A 153 3.54 -18.90 4.93
CA SER A 153 4.61 -18.57 4.00
C SER A 153 4.94 -17.08 3.98
N VAL A 154 6.16 -16.79 3.52
CA VAL A 154 6.64 -15.44 3.24
C VAL A 154 6.88 -15.29 1.74
N VAL A 155 6.39 -14.19 1.16
CA VAL A 155 6.65 -13.81 -0.22
C VAL A 155 7.32 -12.44 -0.24
N VAL A 156 8.50 -12.35 -0.82
CA VAL A 156 9.21 -11.11 -1.09
C VAL A 156 9.04 -10.77 -2.56
N ILE A 157 8.47 -9.62 -2.86
CA ILE A 157 8.37 -9.07 -4.21
C ILE A 157 9.33 -7.90 -4.28
N ASP A 158 10.37 -8.03 -5.08
CA ASP A 158 11.53 -7.18 -5.08
C ASP A 158 11.71 -6.52 -6.44
N HIS A 159 11.49 -5.22 -6.51
CA HIS A 159 11.57 -4.44 -7.74
C HIS A 159 12.88 -3.66 -7.79
N ARG A 160 13.61 -3.77 -8.92
CA ARG A 160 14.93 -3.15 -9.10
C ARG A 160 15.15 -2.68 -10.53
N GLY A 161 16.07 -1.73 -10.69
CA GLY A 161 16.48 -1.21 -12.00
C GLY A 161 15.56 -0.08 -12.48
N ASP A 162 15.40 0.05 -13.79
CA ASP A 162 14.61 1.11 -14.41
C ASP A 162 13.23 0.58 -14.77
N ALA A 163 12.19 1.41 -14.62
CA ALA A 163 10.83 1.03 -14.97
C ALA A 163 9.94 2.26 -15.24
N VAL A 164 8.98 2.10 -16.17
CA VAL A 164 7.71 2.83 -16.19
C VAL A 164 6.61 1.77 -16.15
N LEU A 165 6.08 1.48 -14.96
CA LEU A 165 5.30 0.27 -14.70
C LEU A 165 3.96 0.58 -14.02
N SER A 166 2.87 0.05 -14.60
CA SER A 166 1.58 -0.13 -13.93
C SER A 166 1.45 -1.59 -13.51
N GLU A 167 1.40 -1.85 -12.21
CA GLU A 167 1.38 -3.19 -11.65
C GLU A 167 0.09 -3.45 -10.86
N ASN A 168 -0.55 -4.59 -11.13
CA ASN A 168 -1.63 -5.10 -10.31
C ASN A 168 -1.19 -6.39 -9.62
N ILE A 169 -1.32 -6.47 -8.31
CA ILE A 169 -1.01 -7.68 -7.54
C ILE A 169 -2.23 -8.12 -6.75
N GLU A 170 -2.56 -9.40 -6.85
CA GLU A 170 -3.64 -10.01 -6.09
C GLU A 170 -3.09 -11.01 -5.05
N PHE A 171 -3.54 -10.93 -3.81
CA PHE A 171 -3.26 -11.88 -2.75
C PHE A 171 -4.56 -12.60 -2.38
N VAL A 172 -4.71 -13.84 -2.82
CA VAL A 172 -5.85 -14.70 -2.47
C VAL A 172 -5.46 -15.56 -1.28
N ILE A 173 -5.98 -15.21 -0.09
CA ILE A 173 -5.60 -15.85 1.17
C ILE A 173 -6.77 -16.69 1.65
N GLU A 174 -6.65 -18.01 1.51
CA GLU A 174 -7.71 -18.96 1.87
C GLU A 174 -7.87 -19.12 3.39
N ASP A 175 -8.89 -19.88 3.80
CA ASP A 175 -9.19 -20.12 5.21
C ASP A 175 -7.96 -20.62 5.98
N GLU A 176 -7.73 -20.02 7.17
CA GLU A 176 -6.65 -20.40 8.09
C GLU A 176 -5.22 -20.24 7.52
N ALA A 177 -5.07 -19.71 6.30
CA ALA A 177 -3.77 -19.44 5.71
C ALA A 177 -3.11 -18.21 6.36
N LYS A 178 -1.78 -18.24 6.42
CA LYS A 178 -0.96 -17.12 6.88
C LYS A 178 -0.02 -16.71 5.77
N LEU A 179 -0.12 -15.48 5.33
CA LEU A 179 0.74 -14.93 4.30
C LEU A 179 1.41 -13.66 4.79
N THR A 180 2.74 -13.66 4.80
CA THR A 180 3.54 -12.44 4.97
C THR A 180 4.07 -12.03 3.60
N VAL A 181 3.78 -10.79 3.20
CA VAL A 181 4.30 -10.20 1.95
C VAL A 181 5.24 -9.05 2.31
N VAL A 182 6.40 -9.03 1.68
CA VAL A 182 7.32 -7.88 1.71
C VAL A 182 7.46 -7.36 0.28
N SER A 183 6.87 -6.19 0.00
CA SER A 183 6.87 -5.54 -1.31
C SER A 183 7.89 -4.40 -1.29
N ILE A 184 8.97 -4.55 -2.06
CA ILE A 184 10.12 -3.64 -2.05
C ILE A 184 10.16 -2.89 -3.39
N GLN A 185 10.17 -1.57 -3.32
CA GLN A 185 10.36 -0.67 -4.46
C GLN A 185 11.73 0.01 -4.32
N ASP A 186 12.77 -0.66 -4.84
CA ASP A 186 14.16 -0.16 -4.88
C ASP A 186 14.56 0.14 -6.33
N TRP A 187 13.78 1.02 -6.95
CA TRP A 187 13.95 1.44 -8.33
C TRP A 187 15.07 2.46 -8.51
N ASN A 188 15.65 2.50 -9.69
CA ASN A 188 16.55 3.58 -10.10
C ASN A 188 15.84 4.96 -10.08
N PRO A 189 16.57 6.07 -9.89
CA PRO A 189 15.99 7.40 -9.65
C PRO A 189 15.05 7.94 -10.74
N GLY A 190 15.14 7.46 -11.99
CA GLY A 190 14.25 7.88 -13.09
C GLY A 190 12.93 7.11 -13.20
N SER A 191 12.76 6.06 -12.44
CA SER A 191 11.64 5.13 -12.59
C SER A 191 10.32 5.69 -12.11
N ILE A 192 9.23 5.25 -12.77
CA ILE A 192 7.86 5.55 -12.42
C ILE A 192 7.13 4.23 -12.16
N HIS A 193 6.59 4.05 -10.97
CA HIS A 193 5.85 2.84 -10.61
C HIS A 193 4.50 3.19 -9.96
N ASN A 194 3.41 2.71 -10.56
CA ASN A 194 2.09 2.71 -9.94
C ASN A 194 1.66 1.27 -9.67
N GLY A 195 1.59 0.89 -8.41
CA GLY A 195 1.23 -0.46 -7.98
C GLY A 195 -0.11 -0.48 -7.22
N ALA A 196 -1.06 -1.27 -7.70
CA ALA A 196 -2.30 -1.58 -6.99
C ALA A 196 -2.22 -3.00 -6.45
N GLN A 197 -2.46 -3.19 -5.14
CA GLN A 197 -2.31 -4.48 -4.47
C GLN A 197 -3.60 -4.81 -3.72
N TYR A 198 -4.20 -5.96 -4.01
CA TYR A 198 -5.49 -6.37 -3.48
C TYR A 198 -5.34 -7.65 -2.67
N ALA A 199 -5.70 -7.63 -1.39
CA ALA A 199 -5.69 -8.80 -0.53
C ALA A 199 -7.10 -9.19 -0.13
N LYS A 200 -7.51 -10.42 -0.46
CA LYS A 200 -8.77 -11.01 0.01
C LYS A 200 -8.50 -12.01 1.11
N LEU A 201 -9.03 -11.70 2.29
CA LEU A 201 -8.84 -12.50 3.50
C LEU A 201 -10.06 -13.37 3.76
N SER A 202 -9.86 -14.69 3.75
CA SER A 202 -10.89 -15.68 4.11
C SER A 202 -10.92 -15.93 5.62
N ARG A 203 -11.70 -16.89 6.08
CA ARG A 203 -11.94 -17.17 7.50
C ARG A 203 -10.65 -17.46 8.27
N ASN A 204 -10.46 -16.74 9.39
CA ASN A 204 -9.33 -16.91 10.30
C ASN A 204 -7.96 -16.81 9.61
N SER A 205 -7.89 -16.21 8.43
CA SER A 205 -6.63 -16.01 7.75
C SER A 205 -5.84 -14.85 8.39
N VAL A 206 -4.52 -14.87 8.23
CA VAL A 206 -3.62 -13.83 8.71
C VAL A 206 -2.83 -13.28 7.53
N PHE A 207 -2.91 -11.99 7.34
CA PHE A 207 -2.17 -11.28 6.32
C PHE A 207 -1.26 -10.23 6.95
N LYS A 208 0.03 -10.37 6.73
CA LYS A 208 1.01 -9.33 7.07
C LYS A 208 1.59 -8.78 5.77
N HIS A 209 1.47 -7.51 5.56
CA HIS A 209 2.00 -6.82 4.39
C HIS A 209 3.01 -5.75 4.83
N VAL A 210 4.21 -5.78 4.31
CA VAL A 210 5.26 -4.79 4.58
C VAL A 210 5.67 -4.14 3.26
N MET A 211 5.33 -2.87 3.11
CA MET A 211 5.72 -2.04 1.96
C MET A 211 7.01 -1.30 2.27
N VAL A 212 7.98 -1.39 1.36
CA VAL A 212 9.28 -0.70 1.49
C VAL A 212 9.54 0.11 0.23
N THR A 213 9.61 1.43 0.34
CA THR A 213 9.85 2.33 -0.80
C THR A 213 11.10 3.14 -0.58
N LEU A 214 12.14 2.88 -1.35
CA LEU A 214 13.48 3.49 -1.23
C LEU A 214 13.95 4.22 -2.47
N GLY A 215 13.36 3.96 -3.64
CA GLY A 215 13.81 4.51 -4.92
C GLY A 215 12.67 4.96 -5.84
N GLY A 216 13.03 5.35 -7.07
CA GLY A 216 12.11 5.85 -8.09
C GLY A 216 11.90 7.36 -8.05
N ALA A 217 11.58 7.96 -9.19
CA ALA A 217 11.18 9.37 -9.29
C ALA A 217 9.73 9.56 -8.82
N VAL A 218 8.86 8.62 -9.18
CA VAL A 218 7.45 8.57 -8.79
C VAL A 218 7.09 7.13 -8.41
N VAL A 219 6.71 6.92 -7.18
CA VAL A 219 6.19 5.61 -6.71
C VAL A 219 4.85 5.84 -6.04
N ARG A 220 3.77 5.26 -6.59
CA ARG A 220 2.43 5.35 -6.04
C ARG A 220 1.88 3.95 -5.81
N MET A 221 1.70 3.58 -4.54
CA MET A 221 1.28 2.25 -4.13
C MET A 221 -0.08 2.30 -3.44
N SER A 222 -0.99 1.43 -3.86
CA SER A 222 -2.37 1.38 -3.37
C SER A 222 -2.69 -0.02 -2.83
N PRO A 223 -2.21 -0.40 -1.63
CA PRO A 223 -2.57 -1.67 -1.01
C PRO A 223 -3.97 -1.63 -0.38
N SER A 224 -4.79 -2.63 -0.71
CA SER A 224 -6.16 -2.80 -0.22
C SER A 224 -6.34 -4.16 0.44
N ALA A 225 -7.02 -4.21 1.59
CA ALA A 225 -7.35 -5.45 2.30
C ALA A 225 -8.88 -5.58 2.46
N TYR A 226 -9.42 -6.70 1.99
CA TYR A 226 -10.85 -7.01 2.02
C TYR A 226 -11.12 -8.25 2.87
N PHE A 227 -11.89 -8.10 3.93
CA PHE A 227 -12.29 -9.19 4.79
C PHE A 227 -13.53 -9.89 4.22
N SER A 228 -13.35 -11.06 3.62
CA SER A 228 -14.44 -11.81 2.99
C SER A 228 -15.13 -12.82 3.94
N ALA A 229 -14.54 -13.10 5.12
CA ALA A 229 -15.08 -13.99 6.12
C ALA A 229 -14.60 -13.61 7.54
N PRO A 230 -15.32 -14.01 8.62
CA PRO A 230 -15.00 -13.60 9.97
C PRO A 230 -13.66 -14.12 10.50
N GLY A 231 -13.10 -13.39 11.49
CA GLY A 231 -11.97 -13.82 12.29
C GLY A 231 -10.60 -13.58 11.66
N ALA A 232 -10.54 -12.94 10.49
CA ALA A 232 -9.27 -12.64 9.84
C ALA A 232 -8.56 -11.45 10.48
N ASP A 233 -7.22 -11.42 10.33
CA ASP A 233 -6.32 -10.40 10.88
C ASP A 233 -5.41 -9.86 9.77
N ALA A 234 -5.39 -8.54 9.57
CA ALA A 234 -4.55 -7.85 8.60
C ALA A 234 -3.62 -6.86 9.29
N ALA A 235 -2.32 -7.00 9.09
CA ALA A 235 -1.31 -6.05 9.54
C ALA A 235 -0.59 -5.46 8.32
N LEU A 236 -0.81 -4.16 8.05
CA LEU A 236 -0.23 -3.44 6.93
C LEU A 236 0.81 -2.45 7.46
N TYR A 237 2.06 -2.76 7.22
CA TYR A 237 3.19 -1.92 7.60
C TYR A 237 3.81 -1.28 6.37
N GLY A 238 4.37 -0.09 6.53
CA GLY A 238 5.11 0.55 5.47
C GLY A 238 6.26 1.41 5.99
N LEU A 239 7.35 1.39 5.28
CA LEU A 239 8.42 2.34 5.44
C LEU A 239 8.75 2.97 4.09
N TYR A 240 9.10 4.24 4.12
CA TYR A 240 9.51 4.95 2.93
C TYR A 240 10.56 6.01 3.26
N PHE A 241 11.50 6.14 2.32
CA PHE A 241 12.51 7.18 2.37
C PHE A 241 12.49 7.95 1.06
N ALA A 242 12.22 9.25 1.13
CA ALA A 242 12.17 10.11 -0.05
C ALA A 242 13.29 11.13 -0.03
N ASP A 243 14.06 11.17 -1.12
CA ASP A 243 15.12 12.15 -1.36
C ASP A 243 14.66 13.26 -2.33
N ALA A 244 15.52 14.23 -2.56
CA ALA A 244 15.25 15.42 -3.37
C ALA A 244 14.57 15.10 -4.70
N GLY A 245 13.44 15.75 -4.95
CA GLY A 245 12.64 15.62 -6.18
C GLY A 245 11.78 14.36 -6.28
N GLN A 246 11.94 13.38 -5.39
CA GLN A 246 11.15 12.16 -5.40
C GLN A 246 9.72 12.41 -4.90
N TYR A 247 8.79 11.68 -5.49
CA TYR A 247 7.40 11.62 -5.06
C TYR A 247 7.02 10.19 -4.69
N GLN A 248 6.56 9.98 -3.47
CA GLN A 248 6.11 8.67 -3.00
C GLN A 248 4.73 8.80 -2.37
N GLU A 249 3.77 8.03 -2.86
CA GLU A 249 2.40 8.03 -2.36
C GLU A 249 1.97 6.63 -1.96
N HIS A 250 1.39 6.50 -0.77
CA HIS A 250 0.86 5.24 -0.24
C HIS A 250 -0.60 5.45 0.15
N ARG A 251 -1.51 4.74 -0.55
CA ARG A 251 -2.97 4.83 -0.34
C ARG A 251 -3.50 3.50 0.17
N ILE A 252 -3.59 3.37 1.45
CA ILE A 252 -4.02 2.15 2.12
C ILE A 252 -5.55 2.14 2.21
N PHE A 253 -6.18 1.02 1.85
CA PHE A 253 -7.59 0.81 2.05
C PHE A 253 -7.86 -0.48 2.82
N VAL A 254 -8.68 -0.40 3.87
CA VAL A 254 -9.09 -1.57 4.66
C VAL A 254 -10.61 -1.61 4.74
N ASP A 255 -11.21 -2.63 4.13
CA ASP A 255 -12.66 -2.83 4.11
C ASP A 255 -13.07 -3.96 5.09
N HIS A 256 -13.52 -3.58 6.27
CA HIS A 256 -14.14 -4.50 7.22
C HIS A 256 -15.60 -4.74 6.83
N SER A 257 -15.87 -5.84 6.14
CA SER A 257 -17.21 -6.21 5.69
C SER A 257 -17.82 -7.37 6.45
N THR A 258 -17.06 -8.02 7.36
CA THR A 258 -17.52 -9.15 8.18
C THR A 258 -17.09 -9.01 9.64
N ALA A 259 -17.77 -9.74 10.53
CA ALA A 259 -17.58 -9.62 11.97
C ALA A 259 -16.24 -10.16 12.50
N ASN A 260 -15.79 -9.63 13.64
CA ASN A 260 -14.63 -10.09 14.41
C ASN A 260 -13.31 -10.09 13.65
N CYS A 261 -13.13 -9.15 12.72
CA CYS A 261 -11.89 -8.96 12.01
C CYS A 261 -11.04 -7.87 12.67
N LYS A 262 -9.72 -7.98 12.49
CA LYS A 262 -8.76 -7.02 13.02
C LYS A 262 -7.92 -6.41 11.92
N SER A 263 -7.54 -5.14 12.09
CA SER A 263 -6.49 -4.55 11.26
C SER A 263 -5.59 -3.62 12.06
N ARG A 264 -4.33 -3.56 11.64
CA ARG A 264 -3.33 -2.59 12.12
C ARG A 264 -2.60 -2.04 10.92
N VAL A 265 -2.61 -0.73 10.78
CA VAL A 265 -1.90 0.00 9.72
C VAL A 265 -0.85 0.86 10.38
N THR A 266 0.42 0.69 10.02
CA THR A 266 1.51 1.50 10.56
C THR A 266 2.50 1.84 9.46
N TYR A 267 2.58 3.13 9.12
CA TYR A 267 3.49 3.63 8.11
C TYR A 267 4.42 4.69 8.69
N LYS A 268 5.71 4.59 8.34
CA LYS A 268 6.74 5.55 8.75
C LYS A 268 7.53 6.04 7.55
N GLY A 269 7.69 7.34 7.43
CA GLY A 269 8.46 7.97 6.37
C GLY A 269 9.56 8.88 6.89
N ALA A 270 10.71 8.88 6.23
CA ALA A 270 11.73 9.90 6.42
C ALA A 270 11.96 10.61 5.08
N LEU A 271 12.09 11.94 5.13
CA LEU A 271 12.17 12.77 3.93
C LEU A 271 13.30 13.76 4.05
N GLN A 272 14.05 13.92 2.95
CA GLN A 272 15.08 14.95 2.86
C GLN A 272 15.17 15.56 1.45
N GLY A 273 15.82 16.71 1.40
CA GLY A 273 16.10 17.40 0.14
C GLY A 273 14.93 18.25 -0.37
N ASP A 274 15.28 19.15 -1.31
CA ASP A 274 14.28 20.05 -1.90
C ASP A 274 13.30 19.27 -2.76
N LYS A 275 12.00 19.56 -2.60
CA LYS A 275 10.90 18.92 -3.33
C LYS A 275 10.71 17.43 -3.07
N ALA A 276 11.39 16.84 -2.08
CA ALA A 276 10.99 15.52 -1.60
C ALA A 276 9.53 15.60 -1.11
N HIS A 277 8.65 14.76 -1.65
CA HIS A 277 7.24 14.83 -1.34
C HIS A 277 6.67 13.44 -1.11
N THR A 278 6.12 13.22 0.07
CA THR A 278 5.39 11.98 0.37
C THR A 278 3.93 12.28 0.69
N VAL A 279 3.06 11.35 0.29
CA VAL A 279 1.64 11.36 0.60
C VAL A 279 1.27 10.02 1.21
N TRP A 280 0.64 10.05 2.36
CA TRP A 280 0.04 8.88 2.97
C TRP A 280 -1.47 9.10 3.14
N VAL A 281 -2.27 8.19 2.61
CA VAL A 281 -3.72 8.16 2.77
C VAL A 281 -4.08 6.82 3.40
N GLY A 282 -4.72 6.85 4.56
CA GLY A 282 -5.27 5.67 5.21
C GLY A 282 -6.79 5.78 5.21
N ASP A 283 -7.44 4.82 4.60
CA ASP A 283 -8.90 4.74 4.56
C ASP A 283 -9.34 3.42 5.20
N VAL A 284 -10.06 3.49 6.32
CA VAL A 284 -10.69 2.31 6.94
C VAL A 284 -12.20 2.47 6.88
N LEU A 285 -12.86 1.48 6.28
CA LEU A 285 -14.31 1.36 6.24
C LEU A 285 -14.76 0.19 7.11
N ILE A 286 -15.56 0.46 8.14
CA ILE A 286 -16.20 -0.55 8.99
C ILE A 286 -17.67 -0.61 8.62
N ARG A 287 -18.06 -1.62 7.83
CA ARG A 287 -19.42 -1.77 7.33
C ARG A 287 -20.38 -2.22 8.43
N ALA A 288 -21.68 -2.02 8.18
CA ALA A 288 -22.74 -2.35 9.15
C ALA A 288 -22.69 -3.79 9.68
N ALA A 289 -22.22 -4.76 8.88
CA ALA A 289 -22.10 -6.16 9.27
C ALA A 289 -20.78 -6.50 10.01
N ALA A 290 -19.85 -5.56 10.12
CA ALA A 290 -18.52 -5.77 10.69
C ALA A 290 -18.49 -5.57 12.22
N GLU A 291 -19.40 -6.23 12.93
CA GLU A 291 -19.44 -6.20 14.40
C GLU A 291 -18.17 -6.81 15.00
N GLY A 292 -17.73 -6.29 16.14
CA GLY A 292 -16.53 -6.78 16.84
C GLY A 292 -15.20 -6.43 16.14
N THR A 293 -15.21 -5.49 15.19
CA THR A 293 -13.98 -4.98 14.55
C THR A 293 -13.07 -4.31 15.58
N ASP A 294 -11.74 -4.56 15.41
CA ASP A 294 -10.67 -3.89 16.13
C ASP A 294 -9.64 -3.37 15.12
N THR A 295 -9.55 -2.05 14.96
CA THR A 295 -8.69 -1.43 13.96
C THR A 295 -7.96 -0.20 14.48
N TYR A 296 -6.74 0.02 13.99
CA TYR A 296 -5.97 1.22 14.29
C TYR A 296 -5.01 1.57 13.15
N GLU A 297 -4.95 2.86 12.82
CA GLU A 297 -4.03 3.40 11.82
C GLU A 297 -3.04 4.37 12.44
N LEU A 298 -1.80 4.28 12.02
CA LEU A 298 -0.71 5.17 12.43
C LEU A 298 0.16 5.56 11.25
N ASN A 299 0.32 6.87 11.04
CA ASN A 299 1.35 7.40 10.16
C ASN A 299 2.29 8.34 10.91
N ARG A 300 3.58 8.18 10.72
CA ARG A 300 4.60 9.09 11.25
C ARG A 300 5.61 9.46 10.18
N ASN A 301 5.90 10.75 10.07
CA ASN A 301 6.89 11.27 9.14
C ASN A 301 7.97 12.05 9.89
N LEU A 302 9.21 11.87 9.47
CA LEU A 302 10.37 12.59 9.96
C LEU A 302 10.95 13.45 8.83
N LEU A 303 10.84 14.77 8.97
CA LEU A 303 11.37 15.74 8.02
C LEU A 303 12.80 16.10 8.43
N LEU A 304 13.77 15.73 7.60
CA LEU A 304 15.20 15.85 7.92
C LEU A 304 15.77 17.19 7.47
N THR A 305 15.19 17.80 6.43
CA THR A 305 15.64 19.08 5.86
C THR A 305 14.46 19.99 5.55
N ASP A 306 14.74 21.27 5.38
CA ASP A 306 13.79 22.21 4.80
C ASP A 306 13.56 21.87 3.32
N GLY A 307 12.35 22.17 2.79
CA GLY A 307 11.96 21.86 1.40
C GLY A 307 11.31 20.51 1.20
N ALA A 308 11.43 19.58 2.15
CA ALA A 308 10.69 18.33 2.16
C ALA A 308 9.25 18.53 2.65
N ARG A 309 8.30 17.76 2.07
CA ARG A 309 6.88 17.85 2.38
C ARG A 309 6.28 16.46 2.59
N ALA A 310 5.55 16.28 3.69
CA ALA A 310 4.76 15.10 3.98
C ALA A 310 3.28 15.49 4.16
N ASP A 311 2.40 14.88 3.37
CA ASP A 311 0.95 15.00 3.53
C ASP A 311 0.42 13.67 4.12
N SER A 312 -0.44 13.77 5.14
CA SER A 312 -1.08 12.61 5.78
C SER A 312 -2.58 12.84 5.87
N VAL A 313 -3.34 11.88 5.36
CA VAL A 313 -4.81 11.95 5.28
C VAL A 313 -5.40 10.66 5.86
N PRO A 314 -5.56 10.56 7.19
CA PRO A 314 -6.26 9.44 7.81
C PRO A 314 -7.77 9.63 7.70
N ASN A 315 -8.49 8.59 7.26
CA ASN A 315 -9.95 8.56 7.18
C ASN A 315 -10.48 7.29 7.87
N LEU A 316 -11.56 7.44 8.61
CA LEU A 316 -12.21 6.34 9.31
C LEU A 316 -13.71 6.49 9.19
N GLU A 317 -14.36 5.53 8.52
CA GLU A 317 -15.81 5.47 8.39
C GLU A 317 -16.37 4.27 9.15
N ILE A 318 -17.36 4.51 10.00
CA ILE A 318 -17.91 3.51 10.91
C ILE A 318 -19.42 3.46 10.74
N GLU A 319 -19.94 2.36 10.15
CA GLU A 319 -21.36 2.16 9.92
C GLU A 319 -22.05 1.36 11.07
N THR A 320 -21.26 0.78 12.00
CA THR A 320 -21.80 0.05 13.17
C THR A 320 -21.18 0.53 14.47
N GLY A 321 -21.99 0.67 15.53
CA GLY A 321 -21.50 1.00 16.87
C GLY A 321 -20.98 -0.21 17.68
N GLN A 322 -21.11 -1.43 17.16
CA GLN A 322 -20.74 -2.66 17.86
C GLN A 322 -19.32 -3.11 17.50
N ILE A 323 -18.34 -2.28 17.82
CA ILE A 323 -16.92 -2.54 17.56
C ILE A 323 -16.14 -2.69 18.86
N GLN A 324 -14.99 -3.37 18.84
CA GLN A 324 -14.06 -3.42 19.96
C GLN A 324 -13.27 -2.13 20.10
N GLY A 325 -12.84 -1.57 18.98
CA GLY A 325 -12.14 -0.31 18.93
C GLY A 325 -11.81 0.12 17.51
N ALA A 326 -11.75 1.43 17.30
CA ALA A 326 -11.27 2.03 16.07
C ALA A 326 -10.58 3.35 16.39
N GLY A 327 -9.52 3.65 15.65
CA GLY A 327 -8.80 4.91 15.82
C GLY A 327 -7.73 5.13 14.78
N HIS A 328 -7.31 6.38 14.67
CA HIS A 328 -6.18 6.75 13.83
C HIS A 328 -5.31 7.81 14.52
N ALA A 329 -4.03 7.85 14.13
CA ALA A 329 -3.13 8.91 14.51
C ALA A 329 -2.18 9.25 13.36
N SER A 330 -1.87 10.53 13.21
CA SER A 330 -0.87 11.00 12.25
C SER A 330 0.00 12.06 12.90
N ALA A 331 1.31 11.97 12.65
CA ALA A 331 2.26 12.98 13.14
C ALA A 331 3.38 13.17 12.11
N SER A 332 3.67 14.44 11.80
CA SER A 332 4.86 14.81 11.03
C SER A 332 5.70 15.73 11.90
N GLY A 333 6.92 15.32 12.17
CA GLY A 333 7.87 16.04 13.01
C GLY A 333 9.15 16.37 12.25
N ARG A 334 9.85 17.40 12.73
CA ARG A 334 11.23 17.66 12.33
C ARG A 334 12.16 16.86 13.20
N PHE A 335 13.41 16.78 12.77
CA PHE A 335 14.47 16.19 13.55
C PHE A 335 14.56 16.85 14.92
N ASP A 336 14.70 16.04 15.98
CA ASP A 336 14.78 16.52 17.35
C ASP A 336 16.23 16.98 17.67
N ASP A 337 16.40 18.29 17.76
CA ASP A 337 17.70 18.90 18.08
C ASP A 337 18.23 18.48 19.46
N GLU A 338 17.37 18.13 20.42
CA GLU A 338 17.80 17.64 21.74
C GLU A 338 18.40 16.24 21.65
N GLN A 339 17.80 15.37 20.84
CA GLN A 339 18.36 14.03 20.58
C GLN A 339 19.70 14.13 19.84
N LEU A 340 19.79 15.02 18.87
CA LEU A 340 21.03 15.29 18.14
C LEU A 340 22.13 15.80 19.09
N PHE A 341 21.83 16.79 19.90
CA PHE A 341 22.75 17.34 20.90
C PHE A 341 23.24 16.28 21.88
N TYR A 342 22.35 15.41 22.36
CA TYR A 342 22.70 14.33 23.28
C TYR A 342 23.70 13.34 22.67
N LEU A 343 23.51 12.95 21.40
CA LEU A 343 24.42 12.05 20.69
C LEU A 343 25.77 12.72 20.42
N GLN A 344 25.76 14.00 20.01
CA GLN A 344 26.98 14.77 19.80
C GLN A 344 27.79 14.98 21.10
N ALA A 345 27.11 15.21 22.23
CA ALA A 345 27.76 15.32 23.53
C ALA A 345 28.47 14.03 23.97
N ARG A 346 28.16 12.89 23.32
CA ARG A 346 28.83 11.60 23.51
C ARG A 346 29.93 11.33 22.48
N GLY A 347 30.27 12.30 21.66
CA GLY A 347 31.35 12.22 20.67
C GLY A 347 30.92 11.61 19.31
N ILE A 348 29.62 11.42 19.08
CA ILE A 348 29.10 10.99 17.79
C ILE A 348 29.04 12.20 16.86
N THR A 349 29.50 12.10 15.64
CA THR A 349 29.41 13.19 14.66
C THR A 349 27.95 13.52 14.33
N GLU A 350 27.65 14.74 13.91
CA GLU A 350 26.29 15.10 13.53
C GLU A 350 25.72 14.20 12.44
N LEU A 351 26.51 13.88 11.44
CA LEU A 351 26.15 12.99 10.36
C LEU A 351 25.76 11.60 10.86
N GLU A 352 26.60 10.98 11.69
CA GLU A 352 26.31 9.68 12.28
C GLU A 352 25.11 9.70 13.22
N ALA A 353 24.96 10.77 14.00
CA ALA A 353 23.81 10.93 14.88
C ALA A 353 22.49 10.99 14.11
N ARG A 354 22.44 11.73 13.00
CA ARG A 354 21.29 11.80 12.12
C ARG A 354 20.96 10.41 11.55
N ARG A 355 21.94 9.70 11.01
CA ARG A 355 21.77 8.34 10.48
C ARG A 355 21.23 7.37 11.53
N LEU A 356 21.78 7.37 12.72
CA LEU A 356 21.32 6.51 13.82
C LEU A 356 19.83 6.75 14.18
N VAL A 357 19.41 8.01 14.23
CA VAL A 357 18.00 8.34 14.54
C VAL A 357 17.06 7.90 13.43
N VAL A 358 17.40 8.19 12.18
CA VAL A 358 16.58 7.78 11.02
C VAL A 358 16.50 6.27 10.92
N ARG A 359 17.64 5.58 11.03
CA ARG A 359 17.67 4.12 11.07
C ARG A 359 16.78 3.58 12.18
N GLY A 360 16.95 4.03 13.43
CA GLY A 360 16.12 3.58 14.55
C GLY A 360 14.62 3.84 14.31
N PHE A 361 14.27 4.96 13.69
CA PHE A 361 12.90 5.31 13.37
C PHE A 361 12.26 4.34 12.34
N LEU A 362 13.01 3.95 11.30
CA LEU A 362 12.53 3.05 10.24
C LEU A 362 12.59 1.58 10.67
N MET A 363 13.59 1.18 11.45
CA MET A 363 13.78 -0.21 11.90
C MET A 363 12.61 -0.77 12.71
N ASP A 364 11.83 0.07 13.38
CA ASP A 364 10.60 -0.39 14.04
C ASP A 364 9.61 -1.09 13.08
N VAL A 365 9.59 -0.69 11.81
CA VAL A 365 8.76 -1.33 10.77
C VAL A 365 9.42 -2.60 10.26
N VAL A 366 10.72 -2.56 10.02
CA VAL A 366 11.49 -3.74 9.55
C VAL A 366 11.35 -4.91 10.52
N GLN A 367 11.45 -4.66 11.82
CA GLN A 367 11.31 -5.69 12.87
C GLN A 367 9.91 -6.34 12.91
N GLN A 368 8.91 -5.76 12.26
CA GLN A 368 7.58 -6.38 12.14
C GLN A 368 7.55 -7.53 11.12
N ILE A 369 8.56 -7.65 10.27
CA ILE A 369 8.63 -8.71 9.24
C ILE A 369 8.72 -10.09 9.92
N GLY A 370 9.60 -10.24 10.90
CA GLY A 370 9.78 -11.49 11.62
C GLY A 370 10.57 -12.55 10.84
N VAL A 371 11.35 -12.13 9.82
CA VAL A 371 12.21 -13.00 9.01
C VAL A 371 13.60 -12.37 8.92
N ALA A 372 14.54 -12.92 9.68
CA ALA A 372 15.86 -12.33 9.91
C ALA A 372 16.62 -12.00 8.60
N GLU A 373 16.60 -12.89 7.62
CA GLU A 373 17.30 -12.68 6.33
C GLU A 373 16.75 -11.47 5.57
N VAL A 374 15.41 -11.27 5.59
CA VAL A 374 14.77 -10.12 4.96
C VAL A 374 15.05 -8.84 5.74
N GLU A 375 15.02 -8.92 7.07
CA GLU A 375 15.32 -7.79 7.95
C GLU A 375 16.76 -7.30 7.77
N GLU A 376 17.74 -8.20 7.78
CA GLU A 376 19.16 -7.88 7.54
C GLU A 376 19.38 -7.25 6.16
N ARG A 377 18.72 -7.77 5.14
CA ARG A 377 18.78 -7.21 3.79
C ARG A 377 18.21 -5.79 3.72
N LEU A 378 17.04 -5.56 4.32
CA LEU A 378 16.40 -4.24 4.34
C LEU A 378 17.20 -3.24 5.16
N GLU A 379 17.78 -3.68 6.28
CA GLU A 379 18.69 -2.87 7.07
C GLU A 379 19.88 -2.38 6.22
N ALA A 380 20.49 -3.29 5.45
CA ALA A 380 21.58 -2.94 4.54
C ALA A 380 21.14 -1.97 3.42
N SER A 381 19.92 -2.14 2.88
CA SER A 381 19.36 -1.23 1.87
C SER A 381 19.10 0.16 2.44
N ILE A 382 18.56 0.25 3.65
CA ILE A 382 18.36 1.53 4.36
C ILE A 382 19.69 2.23 4.63
N GLU A 383 20.70 1.51 5.11
CA GLU A 383 22.04 2.08 5.33
C GLU A 383 22.65 2.61 4.03
N ALA A 384 22.56 1.84 2.94
CA ALA A 384 23.06 2.28 1.63
C ALA A 384 22.32 3.53 1.13
N GLU A 385 21.02 3.65 1.39
CA GLU A 385 20.25 4.84 1.05
C GLU A 385 20.68 6.05 1.89
N LEU A 386 20.84 5.89 3.19
CA LEU A 386 21.31 6.93 4.09
C LEU A 386 22.74 7.39 3.75
N GLU A 387 23.60 6.50 3.25
CA GLU A 387 24.93 6.84 2.77
C GLU A 387 24.90 7.65 1.48
N ARG A 388 24.09 7.26 0.50
CA ARG A 388 23.92 7.97 -0.78
C ARG A 388 23.37 9.38 -0.58
N SER A 389 22.48 9.52 0.34
CA SER A 389 21.73 10.74 0.61
C SER A 389 22.51 11.82 1.38
N ALA A 390 23.78 11.58 1.71
CA ALA A 390 24.65 12.50 2.45
C ALA A 390 24.03 13.07 3.75
N ILE A 391 23.18 12.27 4.41
CA ILE A 391 22.73 12.54 5.78
C ILE A 391 23.85 12.16 6.73
#